data_c03c01f08c1a27c68412cab6e016b011
#
_entry.id   c03c01f08c1a27c68412cab6e016b011
#
_cell.length_a   1.000
_cell.length_b   1.000
_cell.length_c   1.000
_cell.angle_alpha   90.00
_cell.angle_beta   90.00
_cell.angle_gamma   90.00
#
_symmetry.space_group_name_H-M   'P 1'
#
loop_
_entity.id
_entity.type
_entity.pdbx_description
1 polymer ?
#
loop_
_entity_poly.entity_id
_entity_poly.type
_entity_poly.pdbx_seq_one_letter_code
_entity_poly.pdbx_strand_id
1 'polypeptide(L)'
;MSLDTLPESASSAPPIEPIKAPKRKPTATPTSSLYRVMWRWHFYSGALVTPILIIIALTGGLYIFAAEVNDAIHADYLFIAAPADGEVTARASESSPNVPLTRDSSDLIASAKAAVPGTEASRIRFHADNRRNAIVWVEPQNAPKETKDAERNRRRDRSIAVYVDPVTADVRHQATGNTGTESFFRTVLKIHRQLFIGSTGRIIVELTTCWSLVLFLTGVYLWWPRRKEKVRGVWLPRLRGKPYVILRDLHTLAGVYLFPVCMLLIVTGLFYTLIWGESFHLVSKQFFATPTEETQPQRGDEDAKKKPEPYVQPGFTLQAAYDTAASRYPDRDITIDLPSGTTDHYTVSAINDYARGTYGAMNSTGFQIHRDTGEVMAVDDLADNPRYWWHRWAYPLHVGSVIGIISKIIWLGACVILVALPITGIWMWWKRRPAGRSGLPRKPPAGYVSRTVIVSIAMLCLLLPLFGLSVLLILILDRLVSFFRKSPSAAPV
;
A
#
# COMPACT_ATOMS: atom_id res chain seq x y z
N MET A 1 83.38 -66.76 -57.81
CA MET A 1 83.26 -65.29 -57.96
C MET A 1 82.00 -64.88 -57.22
N SER A 2 82.19 -64.27 -56.07
CA SER A 2 81.20 -63.94 -55.07
C SER A 2 80.18 -62.89 -55.57
N LEU A 3 78.98 -63.04 -55.16
CA LEU A 3 78.01 -61.97 -55.14
C LEU A 3 77.43 -61.87 -53.72
N ASP A 4 77.63 -60.64 -53.16
CA ASP A 4 77.34 -60.30 -51.79
C ASP A 4 75.89 -60.16 -51.51
N THR A 5 75.47 -60.62 -50.35
CA THR A 5 74.13 -60.46 -49.73
C THR A 5 74.02 -59.13 -49.05
N LEU A 6 73.02 -58.36 -49.39
CA LEU A 6 72.62 -57.16 -48.64
C LEU A 6 71.60 -57.53 -47.51
N PRO A 7 71.68 -56.95 -46.28
CA PRO A 7 70.80 -57.27 -45.20
C PRO A 7 69.48 -56.38 -45.31
N GLU A 8 68.38 -57.07 -45.16
CA GLU A 8 67.03 -56.52 -45.09
C GLU A 8 66.84 -55.88 -43.72
N SER A 9 66.77 -54.56 -43.63
CA SER A 9 66.47 -53.85 -42.40
C SER A 9 64.93 -53.71 -42.25
N ALA A 10 64.35 -54.59 -41.41
CA ALA A 10 62.93 -54.44 -40.97
C ALA A 10 62.77 -53.26 -40.01
N SER A 11 62.30 -52.17 -40.49
CA SER A 11 61.83 -51.05 -39.66
C SER A 11 60.41 -51.37 -39.14
N SER A 12 60.30 -51.84 -37.90
CA SER A 12 59.01 -51.92 -37.17
C SER A 12 58.66 -50.58 -36.58
N ALA A 13 57.77 -49.83 -37.24
CA ALA A 13 57.17 -48.67 -36.66
C ALA A 13 56.22 -49.06 -35.49
N PRO A 14 56.28 -48.41 -34.32
CA PRO A 14 55.38 -48.74 -33.21
C PRO A 14 53.87 -48.43 -33.59
N PRO A 15 52.94 -49.22 -33.04
CA PRO A 15 51.51 -49.04 -33.32
C PRO A 15 51.07 -47.68 -32.89
N ILE A 16 50.43 -46.92 -33.80
CA ILE A 16 49.78 -45.60 -33.53
C ILE A 16 48.61 -45.83 -32.57
N GLU A 17 48.78 -45.46 -31.31
CA GLU A 17 47.62 -45.41 -30.36
C GLU A 17 46.52 -44.53 -30.91
N PRO A 18 45.27 -44.99 -30.90
CA PRO A 18 44.14 -44.16 -31.38
C PRO A 18 44.00 -42.93 -30.48
N ILE A 19 44.14 -41.74 -31.09
CA ILE A 19 43.91 -40.45 -30.41
C ILE A 19 42.53 -40.49 -29.77
N LYS A 20 42.45 -40.56 -28.43
CA LYS A 20 41.20 -40.47 -27.67
C LYS A 20 40.54 -39.17 -28.03
N ALA A 21 39.41 -39.26 -28.76
CA ALA A 21 38.58 -38.10 -29.10
C ALA A 21 38.29 -37.28 -27.84
N PRO A 22 38.43 -35.95 -27.87
CA PRO A 22 38.19 -35.13 -26.69
C PRO A 22 36.75 -35.36 -26.19
N LYS A 23 36.61 -35.74 -24.91
CA LYS A 23 35.31 -35.93 -24.23
C LYS A 23 34.50 -34.70 -24.50
N ARG A 24 33.48 -34.77 -25.37
CA ARG A 24 32.52 -33.70 -25.60
C ARG A 24 32.01 -33.29 -24.21
N LYS A 25 32.28 -32.03 -23.81
CA LYS A 25 31.67 -31.43 -22.65
C LYS A 25 30.15 -31.62 -22.80
N PRO A 26 29.44 -32.06 -21.76
CA PRO A 26 28.01 -32.28 -21.84
C PRO A 26 27.37 -31.04 -22.41
N THR A 27 26.75 -31.14 -23.55
CA THR A 27 26.00 -30.07 -24.19
C THR A 27 24.94 -29.67 -23.19
N ALA A 28 25.04 -28.42 -22.67
CA ALA A 28 24.04 -27.86 -21.81
C ALA A 28 22.67 -28.03 -22.50
N THR A 29 21.77 -28.74 -21.85
CA THR A 29 20.39 -28.95 -22.35
C THR A 29 19.84 -27.60 -22.81
N PRO A 30 19.29 -27.49 -24.02
CA PRO A 30 18.79 -26.22 -24.53
C PRO A 30 17.71 -25.71 -23.55
N THR A 31 17.97 -24.57 -22.90
CA THR A 31 16.96 -23.89 -22.10
C THR A 31 15.74 -23.65 -22.97
N SER A 32 14.54 -24.01 -22.49
CA SER A 32 13.31 -23.85 -23.26
C SER A 32 13.17 -22.40 -23.75
N SER A 33 12.60 -22.20 -24.95
CA SER A 33 12.38 -20.87 -25.50
C SER A 33 11.61 -19.99 -24.52
N LEU A 34 10.63 -20.55 -23.82
CA LEU A 34 9.83 -19.87 -22.81
C LEU A 34 10.69 -19.39 -21.62
N TYR A 35 11.61 -20.18 -21.11
CA TYR A 35 12.51 -19.75 -20.03
C TYR A 35 13.32 -18.52 -20.42
N ARG A 36 13.85 -18.46 -21.64
CA ARG A 36 14.59 -17.31 -22.13
C ARG A 36 13.72 -16.07 -22.30
N VAL A 37 12.49 -16.25 -22.72
CA VAL A 37 11.48 -15.17 -22.79
C VAL A 37 11.18 -14.62 -21.38
N MET A 38 10.84 -15.50 -20.43
CA MET A 38 10.53 -15.11 -19.04
C MET A 38 11.72 -14.43 -18.37
N TRP A 39 12.95 -14.96 -18.57
CA TRP A 39 14.15 -14.32 -18.04
C TRP A 39 14.38 -12.92 -18.61
N ARG A 40 14.12 -12.73 -19.91
CA ARG A 40 14.21 -11.43 -20.56
C ARG A 40 13.17 -10.45 -20.02
N TRP A 41 11.93 -10.86 -19.90
CA TRP A 41 10.86 -10.05 -19.32
C TRP A 41 11.19 -9.67 -17.87
N HIS A 42 11.58 -10.64 -17.05
CA HIS A 42 11.97 -10.38 -15.66
C HIS A 42 13.13 -9.37 -15.57
N PHE A 43 14.12 -9.47 -16.43
CA PHE A 43 15.24 -8.54 -16.44
C PHE A 43 14.80 -7.10 -16.83
N TYR A 44 14.08 -6.94 -17.93
CA TYR A 44 13.70 -5.61 -18.40
C TYR A 44 12.64 -4.96 -17.52
N SER A 45 11.65 -5.70 -17.07
CA SER A 45 10.67 -5.18 -16.10
C SER A 45 11.36 -4.80 -14.79
N GLY A 46 12.28 -5.66 -14.29
CA GLY A 46 13.08 -5.34 -13.10
C GLY A 46 13.89 -4.06 -13.25
N ALA A 47 14.59 -3.88 -14.39
CA ALA A 47 15.34 -2.66 -14.64
C ALA A 47 14.45 -1.40 -14.73
N LEU A 48 13.27 -1.54 -15.33
CA LEU A 48 12.31 -0.44 -15.49
C LEU A 48 11.70 -0.01 -14.14
N VAL A 49 11.23 -0.96 -13.35
CA VAL A 49 10.50 -0.63 -12.11
C VAL A 49 11.42 -0.30 -10.93
N THR A 50 12.68 -0.71 -10.97
CA THR A 50 13.64 -0.58 -9.85
C THR A 50 13.65 0.80 -9.19
N PRO A 51 13.84 1.94 -9.90
CA PRO A 51 13.97 3.23 -9.23
C PRO A 51 12.73 3.60 -8.44
N ILE A 52 11.57 3.39 -9.04
CA ILE A 52 10.28 3.77 -8.44
C ILE A 52 9.88 2.77 -7.35
N LEU A 53 10.11 1.47 -7.57
CA LEU A 53 9.81 0.43 -6.58
C LEU A 53 10.60 0.64 -5.29
N ILE A 54 11.87 1.03 -5.38
CA ILE A 54 12.69 1.36 -4.20
C ILE A 54 12.06 2.53 -3.43
N ILE A 55 11.66 3.59 -4.11
CA ILE A 55 11.03 4.77 -3.47
C ILE A 55 9.72 4.36 -2.79
N ILE A 56 8.86 3.60 -3.48
CA ILE A 56 7.58 3.15 -2.94
C ILE A 56 7.81 2.24 -1.72
N ALA A 57 8.74 1.28 -1.80
CA ALA A 57 9.02 0.37 -0.70
C ALA A 57 9.62 1.06 0.52
N LEU A 58 10.55 1.99 0.34
CA LEU A 58 11.14 2.79 1.43
C LEU A 58 10.08 3.66 2.10
N THR A 59 9.27 4.38 1.33
CA THR A 59 8.23 5.25 1.88
C THR A 59 7.10 4.46 2.52
N GLY A 60 6.73 3.30 1.97
CA GLY A 60 5.77 2.39 2.59
C GLY A 60 6.28 1.85 3.93
N GLY A 61 7.52 1.35 3.96
CA GLY A 61 8.16 0.84 5.19
C GLY A 61 8.26 1.91 6.29
N LEU A 62 8.58 3.14 5.90
CA LEU A 62 8.65 4.27 6.85
C LEU A 62 7.25 4.64 7.40
N TYR A 63 6.20 4.50 6.58
CA TYR A 63 4.83 4.85 6.96
C TYR A 63 4.16 3.81 7.89
N ILE A 64 4.62 2.56 7.92
CA ILE A 64 4.02 1.47 8.72
C ILE A 64 3.88 1.86 10.20
N PHE A 65 4.87 2.56 10.75
CA PHE A 65 4.93 2.96 12.16
C PHE A 65 4.60 4.44 12.39
N ALA A 66 3.93 5.09 11.43
CA ALA A 66 3.62 6.52 11.52
C ALA A 66 2.81 6.88 12.78
N ALA A 67 1.85 6.03 13.16
CA ALA A 67 1.02 6.26 14.33
C ALA A 67 1.82 6.10 15.63
N GLU A 68 2.63 5.05 15.76
CA GLU A 68 3.45 4.79 16.94
C GLU A 68 4.54 5.86 17.13
N VAL A 69 5.14 6.30 16.03
CA VAL A 69 6.14 7.40 16.08
C VAL A 69 5.47 8.71 16.50
N ASN A 70 4.28 9.00 15.97
CA ASN A 70 3.52 10.19 16.37
C ASN A 70 3.16 10.14 17.86
N ASP A 71 2.69 8.98 18.33
CA ASP A 71 2.33 8.78 19.73
C ASP A 71 3.55 8.91 20.66
N ALA A 72 4.71 8.38 20.27
CA ALA A 72 5.92 8.46 21.06
C ALA A 72 6.49 9.91 21.16
N ILE A 73 6.40 10.67 20.06
CA ILE A 73 6.91 12.06 20.01
C ILE A 73 6.00 13.02 20.77
N HIS A 74 4.68 12.78 20.74
CA HIS A 74 3.68 13.69 21.25
C HIS A 74 2.89 13.11 22.44
N ALA A 75 3.52 12.19 23.17
CA ALA A 75 2.89 11.51 24.30
C ALA A 75 2.37 12.47 25.39
N ASP A 76 3.04 13.60 25.57
CA ASP A 76 2.77 14.63 26.55
C ASP A 76 1.36 15.25 26.44
N TYR A 77 0.82 15.36 25.23
CA TYR A 77 -0.50 15.90 25.02
C TYR A 77 -1.50 14.94 24.34
N LEU A 78 -1.02 13.81 23.78
CA LEU A 78 -1.92 12.79 23.23
C LEU A 78 -2.53 11.91 24.32
N PHE A 79 -1.80 11.71 25.42
CA PHE A 79 -2.24 10.87 26.50
C PHE A 79 -2.59 11.69 27.75
N ILE A 80 -3.50 11.13 28.55
CA ILE A 80 -3.86 11.70 29.86
C ILE A 80 -2.60 11.64 30.74
N ALA A 81 -2.30 12.74 31.43
CA ALA A 81 -1.20 12.77 32.39
C ALA A 81 -1.43 11.75 33.52
N ALA A 82 -0.41 10.98 33.85
CA ALA A 82 -0.47 10.15 35.05
C ALA A 82 -0.70 11.08 36.27
N PRO A 83 -1.68 10.76 37.14
CA PRO A 83 -1.92 11.56 38.34
C PRO A 83 -0.70 11.54 39.23
N ALA A 84 -0.37 12.71 39.81
CA ALA A 84 0.77 12.90 40.69
C ALA A 84 0.68 12.05 41.97
N ASP A 85 -0.51 11.68 42.37
CA ASP A 85 -0.82 10.91 43.60
C ASP A 85 -1.51 9.61 43.22
N GLY A 86 -0.76 8.54 43.11
CA GLY A 86 -1.13 7.09 43.07
C GLY A 86 -2.59 6.57 42.97
N GLU A 87 -3.60 7.41 42.96
CA GLU A 87 -5.00 7.06 43.07
C GLU A 87 -5.65 6.57 41.77
N VAL A 88 -5.03 6.76 40.62
CA VAL A 88 -5.58 6.35 39.29
C VAL A 88 -4.89 5.12 38.71
N THR A 89 -3.87 4.56 39.35
CA THR A 89 -3.21 3.31 38.91
C THR A 89 -4.16 2.10 38.93
N ALA A 90 -5.24 2.13 39.71
CA ALA A 90 -6.26 1.10 39.70
C ALA A 90 -7.16 1.12 38.45
N ARG A 91 -7.34 2.29 37.78
CA ARG A 91 -8.21 2.42 36.59
C ARG A 91 -7.48 2.13 35.27
N ALA A 92 -6.17 2.30 35.23
CA ALA A 92 -5.37 2.03 34.02
C ALA A 92 -5.08 0.53 33.81
N SER A 93 -5.29 -0.34 34.81
CA SER A 93 -5.02 -1.79 34.71
C SER A 93 -6.22 -2.61 34.30
N GLU A 94 -7.44 -2.08 34.38
CA GLU A 94 -8.62 -2.76 33.89
C GLU A 94 -8.83 -2.39 32.40
N SER A 95 -8.57 -3.36 31.54
CA SER A 95 -8.84 -3.34 30.11
C SER A 95 -10.36 -3.39 29.82
N SER A 96 -11.15 -2.57 30.52
CA SER A 96 -12.57 -2.36 30.20
C SER A 96 -12.66 -1.25 29.17
N PRO A 97 -13.14 -1.53 27.97
CA PRO A 97 -13.54 -0.48 27.05
C PRO A 97 -14.70 0.28 27.70
N ASN A 98 -14.63 1.59 27.79
CA ASN A 98 -15.58 2.51 28.38
C ASN A 98 -15.44 2.76 29.90
N VAL A 99 -14.38 3.46 30.28
CA VAL A 99 -14.49 4.31 31.48
C VAL A 99 -15.43 5.46 31.10
N PRO A 100 -16.57 5.67 31.79
CA PRO A 100 -17.42 6.81 31.52
C PRO A 100 -16.59 8.08 31.63
N LEU A 101 -16.78 9.01 30.69
CA LEU A 101 -16.18 10.34 30.80
C LEU A 101 -16.55 10.88 32.18
N THR A 102 -15.56 11.30 32.95
CA THR A 102 -15.83 11.87 34.29
C THR A 102 -16.37 13.29 34.17
N ARG A 103 -16.16 13.93 33.02
CA ARG A 103 -16.72 15.23 32.67
C ARG A 103 -17.70 15.10 31.52
N ASP A 104 -18.76 15.95 31.53
CA ASP A 104 -19.70 16.03 30.43
C ASP A 104 -18.99 16.52 29.17
N SER A 105 -19.39 16.01 28.02
CA SER A 105 -18.82 16.40 26.73
C SER A 105 -19.01 17.88 26.42
N SER A 106 -20.01 18.53 27.01
CA SER A 106 -20.20 20.00 26.94
C SER A 106 -19.11 20.78 27.67
N ASP A 107 -18.58 20.23 28.79
CA ASP A 107 -17.46 20.84 29.53
C ASP A 107 -16.18 20.83 28.69
N LEU A 108 -15.93 19.74 27.96
CA LEU A 108 -14.78 19.62 27.09
C LEU A 108 -14.84 20.66 25.95
N ILE A 109 -16.03 20.87 25.39
CA ILE A 109 -16.25 21.91 24.38
C ILE A 109 -16.06 23.30 24.98
N ALA A 110 -16.61 23.55 26.17
CA ALA A 110 -16.49 24.84 26.85
C ALA A 110 -15.01 25.18 27.10
N SER A 111 -14.22 24.22 27.60
CA SER A 111 -12.78 24.38 27.81
C SER A 111 -12.02 24.66 26.50
N ALA A 112 -12.35 23.95 25.44
CA ALA A 112 -11.73 24.18 24.13
C ALA A 112 -12.05 25.57 23.55
N LYS A 113 -13.31 26.02 23.66
CA LYS A 113 -13.72 27.38 23.24
C LYS A 113 -13.08 28.47 24.10
N ALA A 114 -12.96 28.24 25.40
CA ALA A 114 -12.28 29.18 26.30
C ALA A 114 -10.79 29.32 25.97
N ALA A 115 -10.14 28.23 25.56
CA ALA A 115 -8.73 28.23 25.16
C ALA A 115 -8.49 28.94 23.82
N VAL A 116 -9.49 29.02 22.94
CA VAL A 116 -9.39 29.67 21.62
C VAL A 116 -10.58 30.64 21.44
N PRO A 117 -10.51 31.86 21.98
CA PRO A 117 -11.62 32.82 21.90
C PRO A 117 -12.01 33.17 20.46
N GLY A 118 -13.28 33.39 20.22
CA GLY A 118 -13.82 33.77 18.91
C GLY A 118 -14.01 32.60 17.95
N THR A 119 -14.00 31.37 18.48
CA THR A 119 -14.24 30.14 17.70
C THR A 119 -15.49 29.39 18.19
N GLU A 120 -16.05 28.55 17.30
CA GLU A 120 -17.10 27.61 17.61
C GLU A 120 -16.59 26.16 17.40
N ALA A 121 -17.04 25.24 18.26
CA ALA A 121 -16.71 23.83 18.10
C ALA A 121 -17.50 23.25 16.93
N SER A 122 -16.81 22.53 16.05
CA SER A 122 -17.39 21.88 14.89
C SER A 122 -17.42 20.35 15.01
N ARG A 123 -16.50 19.78 15.79
CA ARG A 123 -16.30 18.33 15.91
C ARG A 123 -15.64 17.97 17.21
N ILE A 124 -15.97 16.81 17.74
CA ILE A 124 -15.25 16.20 18.87
C ILE A 124 -14.94 14.73 18.56
N ARG A 125 -13.77 14.24 18.99
CA ARG A 125 -13.40 12.85 18.92
C ARG A 125 -13.05 12.32 20.30
N PHE A 126 -13.59 11.16 20.61
CA PHE A 126 -13.25 10.33 21.74
C PHE A 126 -12.53 9.08 21.24
N HIS A 127 -11.47 8.69 21.90
CA HIS A 127 -10.73 7.49 21.56
C HIS A 127 -11.25 6.28 22.34
N ALA A 128 -11.25 5.11 21.71
CA ALA A 128 -11.54 3.84 22.39
C ALA A 128 -10.46 3.54 23.45
N ASP A 129 -9.22 3.99 23.24
CA ASP A 129 -8.17 3.97 24.26
C ASP A 129 -8.44 5.10 25.29
N ASN A 130 -8.96 4.71 26.45
CA ASN A 130 -9.33 5.61 27.56
C ASN A 130 -8.15 6.38 28.17
N ARG A 131 -6.92 6.07 27.78
CA ARG A 131 -5.71 6.81 28.21
C ARG A 131 -5.43 8.03 27.33
N ARG A 132 -6.26 8.29 26.29
CA ARG A 132 -6.05 9.36 25.33
C ARG A 132 -6.92 10.56 25.62
N ASN A 133 -6.35 11.73 25.39
CA ASN A 133 -7.09 12.99 25.44
C ASN A 133 -8.13 13.05 24.31
N ALA A 134 -9.27 13.63 24.60
CA ALA A 134 -10.27 13.96 23.58
C ALA A 134 -9.74 15.08 22.67
N ILE A 135 -10.20 15.10 21.41
CA ILE A 135 -9.82 16.16 20.47
C ILE A 135 -11.07 16.93 20.09
N VAL A 136 -11.09 18.22 20.37
CA VAL A 136 -12.14 19.16 19.96
C VAL A 136 -11.59 20.02 18.83
N TRP A 137 -12.25 20.02 17.68
CA TRP A 137 -11.94 20.94 16.60
C TRP A 137 -12.80 22.19 16.70
N VAL A 138 -12.13 23.34 16.75
CA VAL A 138 -12.78 24.66 16.79
C VAL A 138 -12.46 25.45 15.52
N GLU A 139 -13.42 26.18 15.03
CA GLU A 139 -13.34 26.97 13.79
C GLU A 139 -13.70 28.43 14.05
N PRO A 140 -13.07 29.43 13.39
CA PRO A 140 -13.44 30.84 13.53
C PRO A 140 -14.89 31.10 13.13
N GLN A 141 -15.65 31.87 13.92
CA GLN A 141 -17.07 32.17 13.68
C GLN A 141 -17.35 32.89 12.35
N ASN A 142 -16.38 33.64 11.83
CA ASN A 142 -16.52 34.48 10.65
C ASN A 142 -15.85 33.90 9.39
N ALA A 143 -15.75 32.58 9.26
CA ALA A 143 -15.18 31.98 8.05
C ALA A 143 -16.11 32.20 6.84
N PRO A 144 -15.61 32.74 5.71
CA PRO A 144 -16.43 32.94 4.50
C PRO A 144 -16.96 31.59 3.99
N LYS A 145 -18.26 31.55 3.65
CA LYS A 145 -18.89 30.37 3.03
C LYS A 145 -18.41 30.25 1.58
N GLU A 146 -17.68 29.21 1.27
CA GLU A 146 -17.18 28.90 -0.07
C GLU A 146 -17.79 27.59 -0.62
N THR A 147 -17.53 27.26 -1.90
CA THR A 147 -18.03 26.04 -2.56
C THR A 147 -17.57 24.76 -1.86
N LYS A 148 -18.42 23.72 -1.82
CA LYS A 148 -18.28 22.49 -1.01
C LYS A 148 -16.90 21.83 -1.03
N ASP A 149 -16.21 21.77 -2.16
CA ASP A 149 -14.90 21.10 -2.27
C ASP A 149 -13.73 21.99 -1.82
N ALA A 150 -13.76 23.28 -2.10
CA ALA A 150 -12.80 24.26 -1.61
C ALA A 150 -12.96 24.45 -0.10
N GLU A 151 -14.19 24.45 0.40
CA GLU A 151 -14.56 24.54 1.80
C GLU A 151 -14.01 23.38 2.64
N ARG A 152 -14.11 22.12 2.17
CA ARG A 152 -13.64 20.94 2.89
C ARG A 152 -12.13 20.95 3.11
N ASN A 153 -11.34 21.36 2.12
CA ASN A 153 -9.89 21.43 2.23
C ASN A 153 -9.45 22.61 3.12
N ARG A 154 -10.09 23.77 2.99
CA ARG A 154 -9.75 24.95 3.78
C ARG A 154 -10.28 24.91 5.22
N ARG A 155 -11.41 24.24 5.49
CA ARG A 155 -11.84 23.96 6.88
C ARG A 155 -10.78 23.21 7.63
N ARG A 156 -10.17 22.19 7.00
CA ARG A 156 -9.11 21.40 7.59
C ARG A 156 -7.85 22.20 7.90
N ASP A 157 -7.55 23.22 7.09
CA ASP A 157 -6.36 24.08 7.28
C ASP A 157 -6.61 25.21 8.29
N ARG A 158 -7.89 25.55 8.58
CA ARG A 158 -8.28 26.62 9.52
C ARG A 158 -8.77 26.11 10.86
N SER A 159 -9.16 24.84 10.96
CA SER A 159 -9.60 24.26 12.22
C SER A 159 -8.42 24.10 13.17
N ILE A 160 -8.62 24.47 14.42
CA ILE A 160 -7.66 24.27 15.49
C ILE A 160 -8.09 23.03 16.26
N ALA A 161 -7.21 22.04 16.35
CA ALA A 161 -7.40 20.88 17.20
C ALA A 161 -6.97 21.19 18.61
N VAL A 162 -7.89 21.11 19.55
CA VAL A 162 -7.67 21.34 20.98
C VAL A 162 -7.72 19.99 21.67
N TYR A 163 -6.62 19.59 22.29
CA TYR A 163 -6.51 18.34 23.05
C TYR A 163 -6.95 18.61 24.48
N VAL A 164 -8.00 17.94 24.91
CA VAL A 164 -8.64 18.15 26.20
C VAL A 164 -8.65 16.84 26.98
N ASP A 165 -8.23 16.90 28.23
CA ASP A 165 -8.26 15.77 29.13
C ASP A 165 -9.75 15.43 29.48
N PRO A 166 -10.25 14.24 29.16
CA PRO A 166 -11.65 13.90 29.35
C PRO A 166 -12.04 13.72 30.82
N VAL A 167 -11.05 13.66 31.73
CA VAL A 167 -11.26 13.50 33.16
C VAL A 167 -11.36 14.84 33.88
N THR A 168 -10.46 15.77 33.56
CA THR A 168 -10.35 17.06 34.24
C THR A 168 -10.96 18.22 33.45
N ALA A 169 -11.14 18.06 32.14
CA ALA A 169 -11.45 19.07 31.14
C ALA A 169 -10.32 20.10 30.94
N ASP A 170 -9.10 19.80 31.37
CA ASP A 170 -7.95 20.65 31.15
C ASP A 170 -7.49 20.61 29.69
N VAL A 171 -7.17 21.77 29.12
CA VAL A 171 -6.58 21.85 27.80
C VAL A 171 -5.08 21.52 27.87
N ARG A 172 -4.67 20.48 27.18
CA ARG A 172 -3.29 20.02 27.15
C ARG A 172 -2.46 20.64 26.02
N HIS A 173 -3.09 20.81 24.86
CA HIS A 173 -2.39 21.34 23.68
C HIS A 173 -3.36 21.91 22.67
N GLN A 174 -2.85 22.84 21.83
CA GLN A 174 -3.58 23.39 20.70
C GLN A 174 -2.71 23.26 19.46
N ALA A 175 -3.26 22.68 18.40
CA ALA A 175 -2.57 22.51 17.12
C ALA A 175 -3.35 23.16 15.99
N THR A 176 -2.78 24.14 15.32
CA THR A 176 -3.35 24.70 14.09
C THR A 176 -2.79 23.94 12.91
N GLY A 177 -3.67 23.30 12.13
CA GLY A 177 -3.27 22.44 11.03
C GLY A 177 -2.68 21.10 11.50
N ASN A 178 -1.68 20.59 10.80
CA ASN A 178 -1.01 19.34 11.17
C ASN A 178 0.23 19.60 12.01
N THR A 179 0.48 18.73 12.97
CA THR A 179 1.76 18.70 13.70
C THR A 179 2.93 18.46 12.74
N GLY A 180 4.16 18.77 13.18
CA GLY A 180 5.36 18.52 12.37
C GLY A 180 5.50 17.05 11.94
N THR A 181 5.21 16.12 12.86
CA THR A 181 5.22 14.67 12.62
C THR A 181 4.15 14.25 11.61
N GLU A 182 2.91 14.74 11.76
CA GLU A 182 1.83 14.47 10.80
C GLU A 182 2.16 15.04 9.43
N SER A 183 2.74 16.24 9.35
CA SER A 183 3.18 16.86 8.10
C SER A 183 4.29 16.05 7.43
N PHE A 184 5.24 15.52 8.20
CA PHE A 184 6.28 14.63 7.71
C PHE A 184 5.67 13.34 7.10
N PHE A 185 4.84 12.62 7.85
CA PHE A 185 4.23 11.38 7.35
C PHE A 185 3.25 11.61 6.20
N ARG A 186 2.56 12.75 6.18
CA ARG A 186 1.76 13.15 5.01
C ARG A 186 2.64 13.37 3.78
N THR A 187 3.82 13.94 3.95
CA THR A 187 4.80 14.11 2.88
C THR A 187 5.30 12.75 2.39
N VAL A 188 5.65 11.83 3.30
CA VAL A 188 6.00 10.44 2.97
C VAL A 188 4.89 9.75 2.18
N LEU A 189 3.64 9.90 2.60
CA LEU A 189 2.48 9.34 1.90
C LEU A 189 2.28 9.96 0.51
N LYS A 190 2.52 11.26 0.34
CA LYS A 190 2.50 11.91 -0.98
C LYS A 190 3.57 11.35 -1.92
N ILE A 191 4.78 11.08 -1.42
CA ILE A 191 5.82 10.41 -2.21
C ILE A 191 5.36 9.01 -2.60
N HIS A 192 4.88 8.22 -1.62
CA HIS A 192 4.44 6.84 -1.82
C HIS A 192 3.35 6.72 -2.90
N ARG A 193 2.37 7.61 -2.88
CA ARG A 193 1.18 7.52 -3.74
C ARG A 193 1.30 8.26 -5.07
N GLN A 194 2.09 9.31 -5.16
CA GLN A 194 2.06 10.24 -6.31
C GLN A 194 3.41 10.90 -6.65
N LEU A 195 4.53 10.50 -6.01
CA LEU A 195 5.88 10.99 -6.31
C LEU A 195 6.00 12.53 -6.36
N PHE A 196 5.15 13.26 -5.64
CA PHE A 196 4.98 14.73 -5.68
C PHE A 196 4.51 15.32 -7.02
N ILE A 197 4.27 14.54 -8.05
CA ILE A 197 3.85 15.00 -9.39
C ILE A 197 2.40 14.70 -9.71
N GLY A 198 1.54 14.66 -8.69
CA GLY A 198 0.09 14.57 -8.81
C GLY A 198 -0.42 13.33 -9.55
N SER A 199 -1.37 13.51 -10.47
CA SER A 199 -1.98 12.40 -11.23
C SER A 199 -0.97 11.64 -12.09
N THR A 200 0.00 12.33 -12.69
CA THR A 200 1.09 11.68 -13.44
C THR A 200 1.89 10.72 -12.55
N GLY A 201 2.20 11.14 -11.32
CA GLY A 201 2.87 10.27 -10.35
C GLY A 201 2.03 9.06 -9.96
N ARG A 202 0.72 9.24 -9.80
CA ARG A 202 -0.21 8.11 -9.52
C ARG A 202 -0.19 7.08 -10.67
N ILE A 203 -0.15 7.52 -11.92
CA ILE A 203 -0.03 6.64 -13.10
C ILE A 203 1.31 5.89 -13.08
N ILE A 204 2.42 6.56 -12.78
CA ILE A 204 3.75 5.95 -12.71
C ILE A 204 3.80 4.90 -11.56
N VAL A 205 3.25 5.22 -10.39
CA VAL A 205 3.16 4.29 -9.26
C VAL A 205 2.33 3.07 -9.62
N GLU A 206 1.16 3.26 -10.24
CA GLU A 206 0.29 2.17 -10.67
C GLU A 206 0.97 1.29 -11.72
N LEU A 207 1.60 1.87 -12.74
CA LEU A 207 2.34 1.13 -13.76
C LEU A 207 3.48 0.31 -13.13
N THR A 208 4.23 0.90 -12.18
CA THR A 208 5.26 0.21 -11.42
C THR A 208 4.68 -0.96 -10.63
N THR A 209 3.53 -0.78 -9.98
CA THR A 209 2.82 -1.82 -9.22
C THR A 209 2.39 -2.97 -10.12
N CYS A 210 1.80 -2.67 -11.29
CA CYS A 210 1.41 -3.68 -12.27
C CYS A 210 2.61 -4.49 -12.79
N TRP A 211 3.71 -3.83 -13.14
CA TRP A 211 4.92 -4.50 -13.60
C TRP A 211 5.63 -5.27 -12.48
N SER A 212 5.51 -4.84 -11.22
CA SER A 212 6.03 -5.58 -10.07
C SER A 212 5.29 -6.90 -9.87
N LEU A 213 3.97 -6.94 -10.10
CA LEU A 213 3.20 -8.18 -10.10
C LEU A 213 3.74 -9.17 -11.13
N VAL A 214 3.95 -8.72 -12.37
CA VAL A 214 4.53 -9.54 -13.44
C VAL A 214 5.96 -9.98 -13.10
N LEU A 215 6.74 -9.10 -12.47
CA LEU A 215 8.10 -9.38 -12.04
C LEU A 215 8.14 -10.53 -11.01
N PHE A 216 7.26 -10.50 -10.01
CA PHE A 216 7.16 -11.57 -9.02
C PHE A 216 6.70 -12.89 -9.64
N LEU A 217 5.68 -12.89 -10.49
CA LEU A 217 5.19 -14.09 -11.18
C LEU A 217 6.27 -14.72 -12.06
N THR A 218 6.97 -13.90 -12.84
CA THR A 218 8.09 -14.38 -13.66
C THR A 218 9.27 -14.84 -12.82
N GLY A 219 9.53 -14.21 -11.67
CA GLY A 219 10.57 -14.61 -10.71
C GLY A 219 10.34 -16.01 -10.16
N VAL A 220 9.11 -16.30 -9.70
CA VAL A 220 8.71 -17.65 -9.22
C VAL A 220 8.84 -18.69 -10.34
N TYR A 221 8.40 -18.34 -11.57
CA TYR A 221 8.56 -19.22 -12.73
C TYR A 221 10.04 -19.55 -13.01
N LEU A 222 10.95 -18.57 -12.91
CA LEU A 222 12.39 -18.75 -13.13
C LEU A 222 13.04 -19.57 -12.03
N TRP A 223 12.59 -19.43 -10.78
CA TRP A 223 13.06 -20.22 -9.64
C TRP A 223 12.53 -21.65 -9.68
N TRP A 224 11.33 -21.91 -10.24
CA TRP A 224 10.63 -23.20 -10.11
C TRP A 224 11.56 -24.39 -10.41
N PRO A 225 11.74 -25.32 -9.44
CA PRO A 225 12.64 -26.46 -9.60
C PRO A 225 12.11 -27.43 -10.67
N ARG A 226 12.89 -27.62 -11.74
CA ARG A 226 12.50 -28.49 -12.87
C ARG A 226 13.09 -29.88 -12.79
N ARG A 227 14.01 -30.13 -11.88
CA ARG A 227 14.66 -31.41 -11.64
C ARG A 227 14.80 -31.68 -10.15
N LYS A 228 15.06 -32.93 -9.73
CA LYS A 228 15.46 -33.28 -8.36
C LYS A 228 16.83 -32.65 -8.07
N GLU A 229 16.85 -31.39 -7.72
CA GLU A 229 18.04 -30.59 -7.46
C GLU A 229 18.45 -30.71 -5.98
N LYS A 230 19.71 -30.38 -5.71
CA LYS A 230 20.21 -30.30 -4.33
C LYS A 230 19.44 -29.24 -3.54
N VAL A 231 19.10 -29.52 -2.28
CA VAL A 231 18.37 -28.61 -1.39
C VAL A 231 19.03 -27.21 -1.29
N ARG A 232 20.39 -27.20 -1.21
CA ARG A 232 21.16 -25.96 -1.20
C ARG A 232 21.23 -25.33 -2.59
N GLY A 233 20.79 -24.07 -2.69
CA GLY A 233 20.71 -23.28 -3.92
C GLY A 233 19.34 -23.30 -4.57
N VAL A 234 18.39 -24.10 -4.05
CA VAL A 234 16.98 -24.11 -4.46
C VAL A 234 16.08 -23.73 -3.29
N TRP A 235 16.26 -24.35 -2.13
CA TRP A 235 15.48 -24.11 -0.92
C TRP A 235 16.27 -23.43 0.19
N LEU A 236 17.60 -23.65 0.25
CA LEU A 236 18.49 -23.01 1.21
C LEU A 236 19.62 -22.28 0.49
N PRO A 237 20.04 -21.09 0.96
CA PRO A 237 21.11 -20.35 0.31
C PRO A 237 22.45 -21.04 0.52
N ARG A 238 23.32 -20.93 -0.48
CA ARG A 238 24.73 -21.27 -0.34
C ARG A 238 25.46 -20.04 0.19
N LEU A 239 25.83 -20.07 1.46
CA LEU A 239 26.53 -18.97 2.11
C LEU A 239 28.07 -19.02 1.92
N ARG A 240 28.59 -20.07 1.26
CA ARG A 240 30.00 -20.22 0.93
C ARG A 240 30.17 -20.30 -0.59
N GLY A 241 31.17 -19.61 -1.12
CA GLY A 241 31.49 -19.62 -2.55
C GLY A 241 31.67 -18.21 -3.13
N LYS A 242 31.56 -18.11 -4.47
CA LYS A 242 31.71 -16.82 -5.16
C LYS A 242 30.57 -15.86 -4.77
N PRO A 243 30.85 -14.58 -4.49
CA PRO A 243 29.83 -13.60 -4.06
C PRO A 243 28.58 -13.55 -4.96
N TYR A 244 28.77 -13.72 -6.28
CA TYR A 244 27.67 -13.81 -7.23
C TYR A 244 26.69 -14.97 -6.92
N VAL A 245 27.20 -16.14 -6.51
CA VAL A 245 26.38 -17.32 -6.22
C VAL A 245 25.54 -17.07 -4.96
N ILE A 246 26.18 -16.51 -3.93
CA ILE A 246 25.52 -16.18 -2.66
C ILE A 246 24.39 -15.18 -2.94
N LEU A 247 24.70 -14.11 -3.66
CA LEU A 247 23.73 -13.06 -3.93
C LEU A 247 22.56 -13.53 -4.79
N ARG A 248 22.84 -14.38 -5.78
CA ARG A 248 21.78 -14.99 -6.59
C ARG A 248 20.84 -15.84 -5.73
N ASP A 249 21.40 -16.66 -4.84
CA ASP A 249 20.61 -17.53 -3.98
C ASP A 249 19.79 -16.69 -2.98
N LEU A 250 20.36 -15.64 -2.40
CA LEU A 250 19.64 -14.71 -1.53
C LEU A 250 18.54 -13.96 -2.27
N HIS A 251 18.81 -13.42 -3.45
CA HIS A 251 17.81 -12.77 -4.29
C HIS A 251 16.62 -13.71 -4.60
N THR A 252 16.94 -14.91 -5.05
CA THR A 252 15.91 -15.88 -5.46
C THR A 252 15.07 -16.33 -4.27
N LEU A 253 15.72 -16.70 -3.16
CA LEU A 253 15.03 -17.24 -1.99
C LEU A 253 14.24 -16.16 -1.23
N ALA A 254 14.79 -14.95 -1.09
CA ALA A 254 14.06 -13.84 -0.49
C ALA A 254 12.82 -13.51 -1.32
N GLY A 255 12.93 -13.49 -2.66
CA GLY A 255 11.80 -13.26 -3.55
C GLY A 255 10.74 -14.35 -3.46
N VAL A 256 11.13 -15.63 -3.27
CA VAL A 256 10.18 -16.74 -3.19
C VAL A 256 9.54 -16.85 -1.82
N TYR A 257 10.31 -16.76 -0.73
CA TYR A 257 9.74 -16.92 0.62
C TYR A 257 8.83 -15.78 1.02
N LEU A 258 9.16 -14.55 0.62
CA LEU A 258 8.30 -13.40 0.86
C LEU A 258 7.29 -13.11 -0.27
N PHE A 259 7.24 -13.98 -1.29
CA PHE A 259 6.29 -13.86 -2.40
C PHE A 259 4.84 -13.64 -1.94
N PRO A 260 4.28 -14.42 -0.99
CA PRO A 260 2.89 -14.24 -0.58
C PRO A 260 2.65 -12.84 0.03
N VAL A 261 3.55 -12.37 0.90
CA VAL A 261 3.41 -11.06 1.56
C VAL A 261 3.61 -9.93 0.55
N CYS A 262 4.62 -10.02 -0.32
CA CYS A 262 4.84 -9.02 -1.36
C CYS A 262 3.68 -8.96 -2.36
N MET A 263 3.12 -10.11 -2.73
CA MET A 263 1.94 -10.17 -3.60
C MET A 263 0.72 -9.54 -2.92
N LEU A 264 0.53 -9.80 -1.63
CA LEU A 264 -0.56 -9.20 -0.86
C LEU A 264 -0.42 -7.67 -0.82
N LEU A 265 0.78 -7.14 -0.56
CA LEU A 265 1.08 -5.70 -0.60
C LEU A 265 0.78 -5.09 -1.97
N ILE A 266 1.23 -5.75 -3.05
CA ILE A 266 1.04 -5.28 -4.43
C ILE A 266 -0.45 -5.27 -4.79
N VAL A 267 -1.15 -6.38 -4.54
CA VAL A 267 -2.57 -6.53 -4.89
C VAL A 267 -3.44 -5.57 -4.09
N THR A 268 -3.23 -5.49 -2.77
CA THR A 268 -4.00 -4.56 -1.94
C THR A 268 -3.69 -3.09 -2.28
N GLY A 269 -2.46 -2.79 -2.70
CA GLY A 269 -2.07 -1.47 -3.17
C GLY A 269 -2.81 -1.02 -4.43
N LEU A 270 -3.16 -1.94 -5.34
CA LEU A 270 -3.90 -1.62 -6.56
C LEU A 270 -5.26 -0.98 -6.29
N PHE A 271 -5.96 -1.35 -5.20
CA PHE A 271 -7.24 -0.75 -4.83
C PHE A 271 -7.18 0.78 -4.61
N TYR A 272 -5.98 1.32 -4.33
CA TYR A 272 -5.76 2.75 -4.05
C TYR A 272 -5.14 3.50 -5.23
N THR A 273 -4.98 2.84 -6.38
CA THR A 273 -4.41 3.45 -7.59
C THR A 273 -5.45 4.23 -8.40
N LEU A 274 -4.99 4.98 -9.39
CA LEU A 274 -5.86 5.90 -10.13
C LEU A 274 -6.78 5.18 -11.12
N ILE A 275 -6.20 4.37 -12.01
CA ILE A 275 -6.95 3.77 -13.12
C ILE A 275 -7.59 2.46 -12.65
N TRP A 276 -6.82 1.55 -12.08
CA TRP A 276 -7.33 0.26 -11.64
C TRP A 276 -8.33 0.40 -10.49
N GLY A 277 -8.02 1.26 -9.50
CA GLY A 277 -8.89 1.52 -8.36
C GLY A 277 -10.25 2.10 -8.80
N GLU A 278 -10.25 3.14 -9.65
CA GLU A 278 -11.49 3.72 -10.19
C GLU A 278 -12.25 2.73 -11.08
N SER A 279 -11.54 1.95 -11.90
CA SER A 279 -12.18 0.89 -12.72
C SER A 279 -12.84 -0.16 -11.85
N PHE A 280 -12.18 -0.58 -10.76
CA PHE A 280 -12.76 -1.50 -9.78
C PHE A 280 -14.01 -0.92 -9.12
N HIS A 281 -14.00 0.36 -8.74
CA HIS A 281 -15.16 1.05 -8.19
C HIS A 281 -16.33 1.12 -9.17
N LEU A 282 -16.08 1.44 -10.45
CA LEU A 282 -17.11 1.46 -11.47
C LEU A 282 -17.75 0.08 -11.68
N VAL A 283 -16.92 -0.96 -11.76
CA VAL A 283 -17.40 -2.34 -11.92
C VAL A 283 -18.16 -2.80 -10.67
N SER A 284 -17.63 -2.53 -9.47
CA SER A 284 -18.31 -2.93 -8.22
C SER A 284 -19.68 -2.27 -8.04
N LYS A 285 -19.84 -1.01 -8.47
CA LYS A 285 -21.15 -0.32 -8.49
C LYS A 285 -22.18 -1.08 -9.32
N GLN A 286 -21.77 -1.64 -10.46
CA GLN A 286 -22.67 -2.34 -11.37
C GLN A 286 -23.17 -3.66 -10.79
N PHE A 287 -22.30 -4.36 -10.02
CA PHE A 287 -22.64 -5.68 -9.46
C PHE A 287 -23.17 -5.63 -8.04
N PHE A 288 -22.87 -4.58 -7.30
CA PHE A 288 -23.25 -4.39 -5.89
C PHE A 288 -24.02 -3.08 -5.73
N ALA A 289 -25.10 -2.91 -6.51
CA ALA A 289 -26.02 -1.79 -6.30
C ALA A 289 -26.63 -1.90 -4.89
N THR A 290 -26.41 -0.92 -4.05
CA THR A 290 -27.04 -0.88 -2.73
C THR A 290 -28.42 -0.26 -2.86
N PRO A 291 -29.44 -0.80 -2.18
CA PRO A 291 -30.76 -0.18 -2.10
C PRO A 291 -30.77 1.24 -1.49
N THR A 292 -29.66 1.62 -0.86
CA THR A 292 -29.55 2.87 -0.07
C THR A 292 -29.40 4.15 -0.92
N GLU A 293 -29.08 4.06 -2.23
CA GLU A 293 -29.09 5.25 -3.09
C GLU A 293 -30.52 5.75 -3.40
N GLU A 294 -31.54 4.89 -3.24
CA GLU A 294 -32.94 5.29 -3.44
C GLU A 294 -33.63 5.86 -2.19
N THR A 295 -33.03 5.73 -1.01
CA THR A 295 -33.65 6.10 0.27
C THR A 295 -33.01 7.33 0.96
N GLN A 296 -32.03 7.99 0.34
CA GLN A 296 -31.77 9.37 0.77
C GLN A 296 -32.95 10.21 0.31
N PRO A 297 -33.76 10.77 1.22
CA PRO A 297 -34.77 11.73 0.81
C PRO A 297 -34.02 12.82 0.03
N GLN A 298 -34.33 12.93 -1.27
CA GLN A 298 -33.88 14.08 -2.04
C GLN A 298 -34.45 15.28 -1.27
N ARG A 299 -33.57 15.99 -0.59
CA ARG A 299 -33.88 17.23 0.08
C ARG A 299 -34.44 18.14 -1.02
N GLY A 300 -35.74 18.27 -1.05
CA GLY A 300 -36.41 19.14 -2.02
C GLY A 300 -35.81 20.55 -1.91
N ASP A 301 -35.59 21.20 -3.05
CA ASP A 301 -35.07 22.58 -3.13
C ASP A 301 -35.88 23.61 -2.29
N GLU A 302 -36.99 23.21 -1.71
CA GLU A 302 -37.82 24.01 -0.83
C GLU A 302 -37.26 24.17 0.58
N ASP A 303 -36.53 23.16 1.12
CA ASP A 303 -35.91 23.26 2.45
C ASP A 303 -34.64 24.15 2.46
N ALA A 304 -34.02 24.37 1.30
CA ALA A 304 -32.87 25.28 1.17
C ALA A 304 -33.24 26.78 1.35
N LYS A 305 -34.53 27.13 1.35
CA LYS A 305 -35.00 28.51 1.47
C LYS A 305 -35.50 28.88 2.87
N LYS A 306 -35.60 27.96 3.81
CA LYS A 306 -35.94 28.30 5.20
C LYS A 306 -34.77 29.08 5.82
N LYS A 307 -35.08 30.30 6.27
CA LYS A 307 -34.20 31.10 7.12
C LYS A 307 -33.80 30.25 8.33
N PRO A 308 -32.51 30.25 8.73
CA PRO A 308 -32.09 29.55 9.94
C PRO A 308 -32.90 30.12 11.12
N GLU A 309 -33.67 29.27 11.76
CA GLU A 309 -34.30 29.61 13.04
C GLU A 309 -33.21 29.86 14.10
N PRO A 310 -33.45 30.74 15.07
CA PRO A 310 -32.48 30.96 16.13
C PRO A 310 -32.22 29.66 16.87
N TYR A 311 -30.95 29.42 17.17
CA TYR A 311 -30.46 28.23 17.88
C TYR A 311 -31.25 28.05 19.19
N VAL A 312 -32.16 27.09 19.21
CA VAL A 312 -32.78 26.55 20.43
C VAL A 312 -31.83 25.46 20.97
N GLN A 313 -31.53 25.47 22.26
CA GLN A 313 -30.73 24.41 22.87
C GLN A 313 -31.33 23.06 22.49
N PRO A 314 -30.52 22.12 21.96
CA PRO A 314 -31.03 20.82 21.55
C PRO A 314 -31.65 20.09 22.76
N GLY A 315 -32.82 19.50 22.58
CA GLY A 315 -33.45 18.65 23.58
C GLY A 315 -32.67 17.38 23.90
N PHE A 316 -31.78 16.98 22.95
CA PHE A 316 -30.87 15.83 23.07
C PHE A 316 -29.43 16.31 23.18
N THR A 317 -28.77 15.99 24.28
CA THR A 317 -27.44 16.51 24.59
C THR A 317 -26.33 15.80 23.78
N LEU A 318 -25.18 16.47 23.60
CA LEU A 318 -23.99 15.85 23.02
C LEU A 318 -23.53 14.63 23.83
N GLN A 319 -23.64 14.67 25.17
CA GLN A 319 -23.31 13.54 26.02
C GLN A 319 -24.21 12.34 25.71
N ALA A 320 -25.51 12.55 25.55
CA ALA A 320 -26.43 11.48 25.18
C ALA A 320 -26.12 10.90 23.78
N ALA A 321 -25.67 11.74 22.83
CA ALA A 321 -25.21 11.27 21.52
C ALA A 321 -23.93 10.41 21.63
N TYR A 322 -22.99 10.82 22.48
CA TYR A 322 -21.80 10.05 22.77
C TYR A 322 -22.15 8.72 23.46
N ASP A 323 -22.98 8.73 24.50
CA ASP A 323 -23.38 7.55 25.27
C ASP A 323 -24.10 6.53 24.37
N THR A 324 -24.95 7.02 23.46
CA THR A 324 -25.62 6.18 22.46
C THR A 324 -24.60 5.51 21.53
N ALA A 325 -23.60 6.24 21.09
CA ALA A 325 -22.55 5.71 20.21
C ALA A 325 -21.61 4.76 20.95
N ALA A 326 -21.17 5.13 22.14
CA ALA A 326 -20.23 4.38 22.95
C ALA A 326 -20.83 3.04 23.44
N SER A 327 -22.11 3.01 23.82
CA SER A 327 -22.80 1.78 24.20
C SER A 327 -22.93 0.81 23.03
N ARG A 328 -23.10 1.33 21.80
CA ARG A 328 -23.25 0.52 20.59
C ARG A 328 -21.92 0.05 20.01
N TYR A 329 -20.86 0.85 20.17
CA TYR A 329 -19.53 0.64 19.58
C TYR A 329 -18.42 0.90 20.62
N PRO A 330 -18.33 0.08 21.67
CA PRO A 330 -17.42 0.35 22.79
C PRO A 330 -15.94 0.28 22.46
N ASP A 331 -15.58 -0.43 21.39
CA ASP A 331 -14.21 -0.70 20.94
C ASP A 331 -13.74 0.23 19.80
N ARG A 332 -14.52 1.30 19.50
CA ARG A 332 -14.23 2.19 18.37
C ARG A 332 -14.02 3.63 18.83
N ASP A 333 -13.13 4.32 18.11
CA ASP A 333 -13.04 5.77 18.21
C ASP A 333 -14.36 6.39 17.72
N ILE A 334 -14.92 7.26 18.54
CA ILE A 334 -16.18 7.96 18.22
C ILE A 334 -15.86 9.42 17.86
N THR A 335 -16.26 9.81 16.67
CA THR A 335 -16.16 11.20 16.22
C THR A 335 -17.57 11.73 15.99
N ILE A 336 -17.89 12.88 16.57
CA ILE A 336 -19.20 13.54 16.46
C ILE A 336 -19.01 14.89 15.80
N ASP A 337 -19.57 15.08 14.61
CA ASP A 337 -19.73 16.39 14.00
C ASP A 337 -20.94 17.05 14.62
N LEU A 338 -20.74 18.25 15.16
CA LEU A 338 -21.78 19.00 15.86
C LEU A 338 -22.78 19.62 14.88
N PRO A 339 -24.07 19.74 15.24
CA PRO A 339 -25.03 20.42 14.44
C PRO A 339 -24.59 21.85 14.16
N SER A 340 -24.66 22.28 12.92
CA SER A 340 -24.44 23.68 12.51
C SER A 340 -25.76 24.34 12.19
N GLY A 341 -25.80 25.67 12.03
CA GLY A 341 -27.05 26.39 11.77
C GLY A 341 -27.90 25.94 10.57
N THR A 342 -27.41 24.99 9.79
CA THR A 342 -28.11 24.38 8.64
C THR A 342 -28.39 22.88 8.82
N THR A 343 -27.92 22.25 9.90
CA THR A 343 -28.11 20.81 10.18
C THR A 343 -28.84 20.65 11.51
N ASP A 344 -29.79 19.74 11.55
CA ASP A 344 -30.61 19.39 12.70
C ASP A 344 -30.23 18.09 13.37
N HIS A 345 -29.03 17.58 13.04
CA HIS A 345 -28.53 16.29 13.52
C HIS A 345 -27.05 16.33 13.87
N TYR A 346 -26.66 15.45 14.81
CA TYR A 346 -25.30 15.04 15.03
C TYR A 346 -24.92 13.99 13.98
N THR A 347 -23.77 14.17 13.33
CA THR A 347 -23.23 13.10 12.48
C THR A 347 -22.15 12.34 13.27
N VAL A 348 -22.42 11.09 13.56
CA VAL A 348 -21.53 10.23 14.34
C VAL A 348 -20.80 9.28 13.44
N SER A 349 -19.49 9.15 13.64
CA SER A 349 -18.63 8.15 12.99
C SER A 349 -17.93 7.32 14.06
N ALA A 350 -18.19 6.02 14.07
CA ALA A 350 -17.50 5.05 14.92
C ALA A 350 -16.54 4.21 14.04
N ILE A 351 -15.24 4.28 14.31
CA ILE A 351 -14.22 3.64 13.47
C ILE A 351 -13.13 2.99 14.31
N ASN A 352 -12.63 1.82 13.89
CA ASN A 352 -11.47 1.18 14.52
C ASN A 352 -10.20 1.99 14.30
N ASP A 353 -9.37 2.08 15.31
CA ASP A 353 -8.02 2.65 15.18
C ASP A 353 -7.01 1.63 14.62
N TYR A 354 -7.22 1.23 13.37
CA TYR A 354 -6.37 0.27 12.68
C TYR A 354 -4.92 0.79 12.48
N ALA A 355 -4.71 2.10 12.50
CA ALA A 355 -3.38 2.69 12.33
C ALA A 355 -2.46 2.37 13.51
N ARG A 356 -3.03 2.21 14.71
CA ARG A 356 -2.28 1.87 15.93
C ARG A 356 -2.20 0.37 16.21
N GLY A 357 -2.53 -0.46 15.22
CA GLY A 357 -2.35 -1.90 15.31
C GLY A 357 -3.48 -2.63 16.02
N THR A 358 -4.69 -2.08 16.00
CA THR A 358 -5.88 -2.83 16.38
C THR A 358 -6.04 -4.05 15.48
N TYR A 359 -6.46 -5.16 16.06
CA TYR A 359 -6.61 -6.42 15.33
C TYR A 359 -7.86 -6.42 14.45
N GLY A 360 -7.75 -7.04 13.28
CA GLY A 360 -8.88 -7.35 12.42
C GLY A 360 -9.11 -6.37 11.28
N ALA A 361 -10.32 -6.44 10.73
CA ALA A 361 -10.74 -5.64 9.60
C ALA A 361 -11.07 -4.20 10.02
N MET A 362 -10.94 -3.27 9.07
CA MET A 362 -11.42 -1.91 9.27
C MET A 362 -12.94 -1.91 9.37
N ASN A 363 -13.47 -1.50 10.52
CA ASN A 363 -14.90 -1.29 10.75
C ASN A 363 -15.16 0.22 10.84
N SER A 364 -16.12 0.69 10.07
CA SER A 364 -16.58 2.08 10.10
C SER A 364 -18.10 2.07 10.00
N THR A 365 -18.74 2.72 10.95
CA THR A 365 -20.18 2.92 10.96
C THR A 365 -20.45 4.40 11.13
N GLY A 366 -21.18 4.98 10.19
CA GLY A 366 -21.70 6.35 10.26
C GLY A 366 -23.17 6.32 10.58
N PHE A 367 -23.67 7.21 11.44
CA PHE A 367 -25.07 7.38 11.68
C PHE A 367 -25.40 8.82 12.05
N GLN A 368 -26.66 9.18 11.87
CA GLN A 368 -27.17 10.50 12.18
C GLN A 368 -28.15 10.41 13.33
N ILE A 369 -28.03 11.32 14.32
CA ILE A 369 -28.92 11.41 15.46
C ILE A 369 -29.58 12.79 15.42
N HIS A 370 -30.91 12.81 15.40
CA HIS A 370 -31.66 14.06 15.44
C HIS A 370 -31.37 14.80 16.75
N ARG A 371 -31.02 16.09 16.65
CA ARG A 371 -30.53 16.89 17.79
C ARG A 371 -31.59 17.13 18.91
N ASP A 372 -32.89 17.07 18.59
CA ASP A 372 -33.95 17.37 19.55
C ASP A 372 -34.59 16.10 20.10
N THR A 373 -34.74 15.04 19.29
CA THR A 373 -35.44 13.82 19.67
C THR A 373 -34.50 12.68 20.05
N GLY A 374 -33.22 12.72 19.66
CA GLY A 374 -32.29 11.60 19.83
C GLY A 374 -32.56 10.41 18.91
N GLU A 375 -33.46 10.55 17.95
CA GLU A 375 -33.78 9.49 16.99
C GLU A 375 -32.62 9.25 16.04
N VAL A 376 -32.26 7.98 15.83
CA VAL A 376 -31.26 7.57 14.83
C VAL A 376 -31.94 7.54 13.47
N MET A 377 -31.63 8.53 12.63
CA MET A 377 -32.28 8.75 11.34
C MET A 377 -31.70 7.90 10.21
N ALA A 378 -30.39 7.67 10.20
CA ALA A 378 -29.73 6.92 9.15
C ALA A 378 -28.50 6.19 9.73
N VAL A 379 -28.24 5.01 9.23
CA VAL A 379 -27.06 4.22 9.57
C VAL A 379 -26.37 3.78 8.27
N ASP A 380 -25.06 4.04 8.17
CA ASP A 380 -24.21 3.58 7.08
C ASP A 380 -23.09 2.71 7.69
N ASP A 381 -23.23 1.40 7.62
CA ASP A 381 -22.25 0.45 8.12
C ASP A 381 -21.40 -0.08 6.95
N LEU A 382 -20.10 0.10 7.04
CA LEU A 382 -19.15 -0.45 6.05
C LEU A 382 -19.29 -1.98 5.91
N ALA A 383 -19.68 -2.68 6.98
CA ALA A 383 -19.87 -4.13 6.97
C ALA A 383 -21.08 -4.55 6.13
N ASP A 384 -22.13 -3.75 6.15
CA ASP A 384 -23.40 -4.03 5.47
C ASP A 384 -23.42 -3.48 4.03
N ASN A 385 -22.40 -2.71 3.65
CA ASN A 385 -22.30 -2.14 2.32
C ASN A 385 -21.43 -3.02 1.40
N PRO A 386 -22.02 -3.86 0.52
CA PRO A 386 -21.27 -4.78 -0.32
C PRO A 386 -20.29 -4.08 -1.27
N ARG A 387 -20.57 -2.82 -1.60
CA ARG A 387 -19.72 -2.01 -2.48
C ARG A 387 -18.36 -1.66 -1.86
N TYR A 388 -18.28 -1.56 -0.53
CA TYR A 388 -17.07 -1.18 0.19
C TYR A 388 -16.48 -2.30 1.03
N TRP A 389 -17.02 -3.55 0.98
CA TRP A 389 -16.53 -4.69 1.75
C TRP A 389 -15.01 -4.91 1.60
N TRP A 390 -14.46 -4.65 0.40
CA TRP A 390 -13.04 -4.77 0.12
C TRP A 390 -12.21 -3.76 0.92
N HIS A 391 -12.72 -2.56 1.19
CA HIS A 391 -12.03 -1.53 1.96
C HIS A 391 -11.81 -1.95 3.41
N ARG A 392 -12.76 -2.71 3.95
CA ARG A 392 -12.67 -3.29 5.30
C ARG A 392 -11.41 -4.13 5.49
N TRP A 393 -10.94 -4.84 4.46
CA TRP A 393 -9.79 -5.74 4.52
C TRP A 393 -8.57 -5.22 3.79
N ALA A 394 -8.74 -4.60 2.63
CA ALA A 394 -7.63 -4.19 1.80
C ALA A 394 -6.71 -3.18 2.50
N TYR A 395 -7.27 -2.23 3.23
CA TYR A 395 -6.47 -1.23 3.93
C TYR A 395 -5.63 -1.83 5.07
N PRO A 396 -6.20 -2.55 6.07
CA PRO A 396 -5.43 -3.20 7.12
C PRO A 396 -4.37 -4.17 6.59
N LEU A 397 -4.71 -4.93 5.54
CA LEU A 397 -3.77 -5.82 4.86
C LEU A 397 -2.65 -5.04 4.17
N HIS A 398 -2.92 -3.89 3.59
CA HIS A 398 -1.90 -3.07 2.93
C HIS A 398 -0.93 -2.42 3.92
N VAL A 399 -1.45 -1.90 5.04
CA VAL A 399 -0.62 -1.23 6.05
C VAL A 399 -0.04 -2.18 7.10
N GLY A 400 -0.41 -3.46 7.07
CA GLY A 400 0.11 -4.49 7.99
C GLY A 400 -0.44 -4.39 9.42
N SER A 401 -1.67 -3.90 9.61
CA SER A 401 -2.25 -3.76 10.95
C SER A 401 -3.17 -4.91 11.38
N VAL A 402 -3.27 -5.98 10.57
CA VAL A 402 -4.23 -7.08 10.79
C VAL A 402 -3.97 -7.87 12.09
N ILE A 403 -2.69 -8.07 12.44
CA ILE A 403 -2.27 -8.79 13.66
C ILE A 403 -1.37 -7.88 14.51
N GLY A 404 -1.75 -6.60 14.62
CA GLY A 404 -1.01 -5.63 15.41
C GLY A 404 0.47 -5.52 15.01
N ILE A 405 1.36 -5.43 16.02
CA ILE A 405 2.80 -5.21 15.80
C ILE A 405 3.47 -6.35 15.02
N ILE A 406 3.00 -7.59 15.16
CA ILE A 406 3.61 -8.76 14.49
C ILE A 406 3.50 -8.61 12.97
N SER A 407 2.30 -8.30 12.46
CA SER A 407 2.13 -8.08 11.02
C SER A 407 2.92 -6.85 10.53
N LYS A 408 3.01 -5.77 11.30
CA LYS A 408 3.82 -4.60 10.96
C LYS A 408 5.30 -4.95 10.78
N ILE A 409 5.87 -5.77 11.66
CA ILE A 409 7.26 -6.26 11.54
C ILE A 409 7.45 -7.09 10.27
N ILE A 410 6.51 -8.01 9.97
CA ILE A 410 6.57 -8.82 8.75
C ILE A 410 6.49 -7.94 7.50
N TRP A 411 5.60 -6.93 7.49
CA TRP A 411 5.46 -5.97 6.39
C TRP A 411 6.69 -5.09 6.22
N LEU A 412 7.31 -4.65 7.32
CA LEU A 412 8.60 -3.96 7.25
C LEU A 412 9.68 -4.84 6.62
N GLY A 413 9.75 -6.12 7.03
CA GLY A 413 10.64 -7.11 6.41
C GLY A 413 10.39 -7.24 4.90
N ALA A 414 9.12 -7.29 4.47
CA ALA A 414 8.76 -7.31 3.04
C ALA A 414 9.20 -6.04 2.32
N CYS A 415 9.02 -4.85 2.90
CA CYS A 415 9.52 -3.59 2.33
C CYS A 415 11.04 -3.57 2.19
N VAL A 416 11.79 -4.06 3.19
CA VAL A 416 13.25 -4.19 3.12
C VAL A 416 13.66 -5.12 1.97
N ILE A 417 12.97 -6.25 1.79
CA ILE A 417 13.23 -7.17 0.67
C ILE A 417 12.85 -6.54 -0.67
N LEU A 418 11.73 -5.81 -0.76
CA LEU A 418 11.36 -5.07 -1.97
C LEU A 418 12.41 -4.02 -2.38
N VAL A 419 13.18 -3.49 -1.45
CA VAL A 419 14.35 -2.63 -1.73
C VAL A 419 15.57 -3.46 -2.12
N ALA A 420 15.83 -4.57 -1.41
CA ALA A 420 17.02 -5.37 -1.62
C ALA A 420 17.01 -6.16 -2.96
N LEU A 421 15.84 -6.65 -3.40
CA LEU A 421 15.71 -7.42 -4.64
C LEU A 421 16.13 -6.62 -5.88
N PRO A 422 15.65 -5.38 -6.13
CA PRO A 422 16.12 -4.57 -7.26
C PRO A 422 17.63 -4.30 -7.20
N ILE A 423 18.16 -3.93 -6.03
CA ILE A 423 19.58 -3.63 -5.85
C ILE A 423 20.43 -4.88 -6.17
N THR A 424 20.07 -6.02 -5.61
CA THR A 424 20.77 -7.28 -5.85
C THR A 424 20.66 -7.73 -7.31
N GLY A 425 19.50 -7.50 -7.96
CA GLY A 425 19.29 -7.79 -9.37
C GLY A 425 20.22 -6.99 -10.29
N ILE A 426 20.29 -5.66 -10.08
CA ILE A 426 21.18 -4.78 -10.83
C ILE A 426 22.65 -5.16 -10.60
N TRP A 427 23.02 -5.42 -9.35
CA TRP A 427 24.40 -5.81 -9.02
C TRP A 427 24.82 -7.13 -9.65
N MET A 428 23.91 -8.14 -9.67
CA MET A 428 24.15 -9.41 -10.37
C MET A 428 24.34 -9.19 -11.88
N TRP A 429 23.54 -8.34 -12.50
CA TRP A 429 23.72 -7.98 -13.91
C TRP A 429 25.07 -7.31 -14.13
N TRP A 430 25.43 -6.32 -13.30
CA TRP A 430 26.73 -5.62 -13.40
C TRP A 430 27.90 -6.57 -13.33
N LYS A 431 27.90 -7.50 -12.38
CA LYS A 431 28.98 -8.52 -12.20
C LYS A 431 29.05 -9.57 -13.32
N ARG A 432 27.93 -9.83 -14.03
CA ARG A 432 27.88 -10.77 -15.17
C ARG A 432 28.22 -10.12 -16.50
N ARG A 433 28.23 -8.82 -16.58
CA ARG A 433 28.47 -8.10 -17.84
C ARG A 433 29.85 -8.44 -18.39
N PRO A 434 29.95 -8.95 -19.65
CA PRO A 434 31.24 -9.17 -20.31
C PRO A 434 31.95 -7.84 -20.52
N ALA A 435 33.29 -7.82 -20.47
CA ALA A 435 34.07 -6.64 -20.77
C ALA A 435 33.73 -6.13 -22.20
N GLY A 436 33.51 -4.83 -22.32
CA GLY A 436 33.18 -4.17 -23.59
C GLY A 436 31.78 -4.43 -24.15
N ARG A 437 30.88 -5.11 -23.42
CA ARG A 437 29.50 -5.38 -23.89
C ARG A 437 28.46 -5.01 -22.83
N SER A 438 27.23 -4.68 -23.26
CA SER A 438 26.15 -4.25 -22.36
C SER A 438 25.66 -5.37 -21.42
N GLY A 439 25.88 -6.66 -21.77
CA GLY A 439 25.35 -7.78 -21.01
C GLY A 439 23.82 -7.90 -21.02
N LEU A 440 23.14 -7.15 -21.87
CA LEU A 440 21.67 -7.20 -22.01
C LEU A 440 21.22 -8.55 -22.59
N PRO A 441 20.04 -9.04 -22.20
CA PRO A 441 19.47 -10.28 -22.71
C PRO A 441 19.25 -10.21 -24.22
N ARG A 442 19.82 -11.19 -24.95
CA ARG A 442 19.62 -11.28 -26.41
C ARG A 442 18.20 -11.69 -26.74
N LYS A 443 17.67 -11.25 -27.92
CA LYS A 443 16.38 -11.68 -28.43
C LYS A 443 16.42 -13.22 -28.59
N PRO A 444 15.45 -13.97 -28.00
CA PRO A 444 15.39 -15.40 -28.21
C PRO A 444 15.11 -15.69 -29.69
N PRO A 445 15.60 -16.82 -30.24
CA PRO A 445 15.20 -17.25 -31.58
C PRO A 445 13.68 -17.39 -31.65
N ALA A 446 13.11 -17.19 -32.84
CA ALA A 446 11.70 -17.40 -33.08
C ALA A 446 11.30 -18.81 -32.58
N GLY A 447 10.41 -18.86 -31.60
CA GLY A 447 9.97 -20.11 -30.99
C GLY A 447 8.47 -20.04 -30.77
N TYR A 448 7.86 -21.22 -30.70
CA TYR A 448 6.44 -21.34 -30.40
C TYR A 448 6.17 -20.91 -28.96
N VAL A 449 5.32 -19.90 -28.78
CA VAL A 449 4.76 -19.53 -27.48
C VAL A 449 3.45 -20.30 -27.33
N SER A 450 3.29 -21.06 -26.26
CA SER A 450 2.07 -21.84 -26.06
C SER A 450 0.83 -20.95 -25.98
N ARG A 451 -0.30 -21.45 -26.45
CA ARG A 451 -1.59 -20.73 -26.36
C ARG A 451 -1.91 -20.32 -24.92
N THR A 452 -1.61 -21.20 -23.96
CA THR A 452 -1.80 -20.92 -22.53
C THR A 452 -1.07 -19.64 -22.08
N VAL A 453 0.20 -19.45 -22.48
CA VAL A 453 0.97 -18.25 -22.13
C VAL A 453 0.37 -17.01 -22.78
N ILE A 454 -0.05 -17.11 -24.05
CA ILE A 454 -0.69 -15.98 -24.75
C ILE A 454 -1.99 -15.59 -24.04
N VAL A 455 -2.84 -16.57 -23.71
CA VAL A 455 -4.10 -16.34 -22.98
C VAL A 455 -3.83 -15.73 -21.60
N SER A 456 -2.84 -16.23 -20.86
CA SER A 456 -2.47 -15.68 -19.54
C SER A 456 -2.04 -14.22 -19.63
N ILE A 457 -1.22 -13.88 -20.65
CA ILE A 457 -0.81 -12.48 -20.86
C ILE A 457 -2.00 -11.61 -21.25
N ALA A 458 -2.87 -12.09 -22.14
CA ALA A 458 -4.07 -11.38 -22.57
C ALA A 458 -5.03 -11.13 -21.38
N MET A 459 -5.25 -12.13 -20.54
CA MET A 459 -6.02 -11.97 -19.31
C MET A 459 -5.37 -10.95 -18.34
N LEU A 460 -4.07 -10.98 -18.20
CA LEU A 460 -3.36 -10.02 -17.36
C LEU A 460 -3.47 -8.59 -17.92
N CYS A 461 -3.40 -8.43 -19.24
CA CYS A 461 -3.60 -7.14 -19.90
C CYS A 461 -5.03 -6.60 -19.71
N LEU A 462 -6.02 -7.50 -19.70
CA LEU A 462 -7.41 -7.13 -19.45
C LEU A 462 -7.65 -6.78 -17.97
N LEU A 463 -7.08 -7.57 -17.06
CA LEU A 463 -7.21 -7.36 -15.61
C LEU A 463 -6.48 -6.08 -15.14
N LEU A 464 -5.38 -5.73 -15.80
CA LEU A 464 -4.54 -4.58 -15.48
C LEU A 464 -4.47 -3.64 -16.69
N PRO A 465 -5.44 -2.72 -16.88
CA PRO A 465 -5.56 -1.93 -18.11
C PRO A 465 -4.29 -1.13 -18.45
N LEU A 466 -3.66 -0.51 -17.46
CA LEU A 466 -2.44 0.27 -17.67
C LEU A 466 -1.24 -0.61 -18.07
N PHE A 467 -1.14 -1.83 -17.52
CA PHE A 467 -0.18 -2.82 -17.96
C PHE A 467 -0.44 -3.22 -19.42
N GLY A 468 -1.69 -3.54 -19.78
CA GLY A 468 -2.10 -3.89 -21.14
C GLY A 468 -1.73 -2.80 -22.14
N LEU A 469 -2.03 -1.53 -21.81
CA LEU A 469 -1.67 -0.38 -22.63
C LEU A 469 -0.14 -0.27 -22.81
N SER A 470 0.64 -0.48 -21.75
CA SER A 470 2.09 -0.45 -21.82
C SER A 470 2.68 -1.57 -22.68
N VAL A 471 2.12 -2.79 -22.60
CA VAL A 471 2.50 -3.92 -23.45
C VAL A 471 2.19 -3.62 -24.92
N LEU A 472 1.01 -3.08 -25.21
CA LEU A 472 0.62 -2.67 -26.55
C LEU A 472 1.59 -1.63 -27.12
N LEU A 473 1.92 -0.61 -26.34
CA LEU A 473 2.91 0.42 -26.71
C LEU A 473 4.27 -0.19 -27.03
N ILE A 474 4.77 -1.12 -26.19
CA ILE A 474 6.04 -1.83 -26.44
C ILE A 474 6.00 -2.62 -27.74
N LEU A 475 4.89 -3.31 -28.04
CA LEU A 475 4.73 -4.06 -29.28
C LEU A 475 4.69 -3.15 -30.50
N ILE A 476 4.01 -2.02 -30.44
CA ILE A 476 3.97 -1.02 -31.51
C ILE A 476 5.39 -0.48 -31.76
N LEU A 477 6.10 -0.08 -30.70
CA LEU A 477 7.47 0.42 -30.82
C LEU A 477 8.44 -0.63 -31.40
N ASP A 478 8.36 -1.90 -30.98
CA ASP A 478 9.20 -2.99 -31.55
C ASP A 478 8.90 -3.18 -33.06
N ARG A 479 7.64 -3.05 -33.48
CA ARG A 479 7.25 -3.10 -34.91
C ARG A 479 7.79 -1.92 -35.70
N LEU A 480 7.65 -0.69 -35.20
CA LEU A 480 8.16 0.51 -35.83
C LEU A 480 9.69 0.47 -35.98
N VAL A 481 10.41 0.14 -34.92
CA VAL A 481 11.88 -0.02 -34.97
C VAL A 481 12.29 -1.13 -35.95
N SER A 482 11.55 -2.21 -36.01
CA SER A 482 11.81 -3.31 -36.97
C SER A 482 11.57 -2.88 -38.41
N PHE A 483 10.55 -2.06 -38.66
CA PHE A 483 10.23 -1.51 -39.97
C PHE A 483 11.35 -0.59 -40.46
N PHE A 484 11.79 0.39 -39.66
CA PHE A 484 12.88 1.29 -40.02
C PHE A 484 14.24 0.62 -40.15
N ARG A 485 14.48 -0.48 -39.43
CA ARG A 485 15.73 -1.26 -39.59
C ARG A 485 15.77 -2.14 -40.86
N LYS A 486 14.61 -2.45 -41.45
CA LYS A 486 14.52 -3.25 -42.69
C LYS A 486 14.63 -2.43 -43.96
N SER A 487 14.73 -1.12 -43.89
CA SER A 487 14.96 -0.25 -45.02
C SER A 487 16.48 -0.04 -45.24
N PRO A 488 17.21 -0.92 -45.96
CA PRO A 488 18.51 -0.57 -46.49
C PRO A 488 18.29 0.03 -47.84
N SER A 489 18.81 1.21 -48.03
CA SER A 489 19.17 1.77 -49.31
C SER A 489 19.94 0.71 -50.15
N ALA A 490 19.25 -0.03 -50.99
CA ALA A 490 19.85 -0.61 -52.17
C ALA A 490 19.72 0.44 -53.30
N ALA A 491 20.66 1.35 -53.38
CA ALA A 491 20.90 2.03 -54.60
C ALA A 491 21.67 1.02 -55.48
N PRO A 492 21.20 0.67 -56.68
CA PRO A 492 22.00 -0.04 -57.66
C PRO A 492 23.02 0.98 -58.26
N VAL A 493 24.29 0.58 -58.24
CA VAL A 493 25.33 1.18 -59.09
C VAL A 493 25.28 0.50 -60.44
#